data_1941a3672adb1a19c3c8a63045f79847
#
_entry.id   1941a3672adb1a19c3c8a63045f79847
#
_cell.length_a   1.000
_cell.length_b   1.000
_cell.length_c   1.000
_cell.angle_alpha   90.00
_cell.angle_beta   90.00
_cell.angle_gamma   90.00
#
_symmetry.space_group_name_H-M   'P 1'
#
loop_
_entity.id
_entity.type
_entity.pdbx_description
1 polymer ?
#
loop_
_entity_poly.entity_id
_entity_poly.type
_entity_poly.pdbx_seq_one_letter_code
_entity_poly.pdbx_strand_id
1 'polypeptide(L)'
;MLVTGIKSKPVYAPLQADTRGRYHLMLGLGIGAAPLLRVIDEMRSSAARGLPNTRVLYVPDGDNAGAAAGHSSAAAEIERFRAAAVGNVQAFPDTPTLLEEFSSTLGQSLMGTRLYVAGPESFIGLVMKIALEFNLNKDEIRAEECGTSARRVYCIHCRVTTENVRTNIVRCVECDRWLLVRDHYSRRLAAYMGVMVDAEAPGELPPLKEVFL
;
A
#
# COMPACT_ATOMS: atom_id res chain seq x y z
N MET A 1 24.14 3.84 -22.21
CA MET A 1 24.22 2.68 -21.28
C MET A 1 23.33 3.00 -20.08
N LEU A 2 22.14 2.40 -19.97
CA LEU A 2 21.23 2.65 -18.84
C LEU A 2 21.88 2.10 -17.56
N VAL A 3 22.13 2.97 -16.60
CA VAL A 3 22.74 2.59 -15.31
C VAL A 3 21.75 1.69 -14.54
N THR A 4 22.00 0.38 -14.58
CA THR A 4 21.15 -0.64 -13.92
C THR A 4 21.52 -0.86 -12.44
N GLY A 5 22.33 0.01 -11.84
CA GLY A 5 23.08 -0.29 -10.61
C GLY A 5 22.35 -0.16 -9.28
N ILE A 6 21.28 0.64 -9.16
CA ILE A 6 20.61 0.85 -7.86
C ILE A 6 19.20 0.28 -7.91
N LYS A 7 19.00 -0.84 -7.22
CA LYS A 7 17.67 -1.44 -7.00
C LYS A 7 17.32 -1.26 -5.52
N SER A 8 16.34 -0.42 -5.23
CA SER A 8 15.84 -0.16 -3.88
C SER A 8 14.36 -0.50 -3.74
N LYS A 9 13.86 -1.46 -4.56
CA LYS A 9 12.47 -1.94 -4.47
C LYS A 9 12.22 -2.47 -3.05
N PRO A 10 11.13 -2.05 -2.39
CA PRO A 10 10.71 -2.64 -1.13
C PRO A 10 10.42 -4.14 -1.29
N VAL A 11 10.71 -4.91 -0.27
CA VAL A 11 10.37 -6.33 -0.19
C VAL A 11 9.52 -6.53 1.06
N TYR A 12 8.38 -7.15 0.90
CA TYR A 12 7.42 -7.40 1.95
C TYR A 12 7.31 -8.91 2.20
N ALA A 13 7.24 -9.29 3.48
CA ALA A 13 7.00 -10.68 3.88
C ALA A 13 5.49 -10.89 4.10
N PRO A 14 4.99 -12.12 4.03
CA PRO A 14 3.64 -12.43 4.45
C PRO A 14 3.36 -11.94 5.88
N LEU A 15 2.20 -11.35 6.09
CA LEU A 15 1.77 -10.87 7.40
C LEU A 15 1.69 -12.02 8.40
N GLN A 16 2.14 -11.76 9.62
CA GLN A 16 2.05 -12.65 10.76
C GLN A 16 1.60 -11.88 12.00
N ALA A 17 0.85 -12.52 12.88
CA ALA A 17 0.40 -11.92 14.12
C ALA A 17 1.59 -11.59 15.04
N ASP A 18 1.60 -10.38 15.62
CA ASP A 18 2.57 -9.99 16.65
C ASP A 18 1.89 -10.06 18.04
N THR A 19 2.18 -11.10 18.79
CA THR A 19 1.58 -11.34 20.10
C THR A 19 2.02 -10.35 21.19
N ARG A 20 3.02 -9.49 20.92
CA ARG A 20 3.49 -8.46 21.84
C ARG A 20 2.62 -7.20 21.80
N GLY A 21 1.77 -7.06 20.78
CA GLY A 21 0.85 -5.93 20.63
C GLY A 21 -0.28 -5.96 21.64
N ARG A 22 -0.66 -4.79 22.14
CA ARG A 22 -1.87 -4.61 22.96
C ARG A 22 -3.03 -4.06 22.13
N TYR A 23 -2.70 -3.32 21.07
CA TYR A 23 -3.62 -2.69 20.13
C TYR A 23 -3.17 -3.04 18.73
N HIS A 24 -4.11 -3.38 17.88
CA HIS A 24 -3.83 -3.79 16.50
C HIS A 24 -4.63 -2.91 15.54
N LEU A 25 -3.91 -2.11 14.76
CA LEU A 25 -4.48 -1.27 13.71
C LEU A 25 -4.17 -1.92 12.36
N MET A 26 -5.22 -2.24 11.62
CA MET A 26 -5.13 -2.96 10.35
C MET A 26 -5.65 -2.09 9.22
N LEU A 27 -4.86 -1.93 8.16
CA LEU A 27 -5.22 -1.16 6.97
C LEU A 27 -5.19 -2.06 5.74
N GLY A 28 -6.28 -2.06 4.98
CA GLY A 28 -6.40 -2.87 3.77
C GLY A 28 -6.97 -2.12 2.59
N LEU A 29 -6.48 -2.47 1.39
CA LEU A 29 -7.03 -2.03 0.12
C LEU A 29 -7.32 -3.26 -0.76
N GLY A 30 -8.57 -3.38 -1.22
CA GLY A 30 -9.00 -4.42 -2.13
C GLY A 30 -8.70 -5.83 -1.61
N ILE A 31 -8.00 -6.63 -2.38
CA ILE A 31 -7.64 -8.02 -2.00
C ILE A 31 -6.79 -8.11 -0.74
N GLY A 32 -6.31 -6.98 -0.20
CA GLY A 32 -5.64 -6.90 1.10
C GLY A 32 -6.50 -7.36 2.28
N ALA A 33 -7.80 -7.54 2.09
CA ALA A 33 -8.67 -8.15 3.10
C ALA A 33 -8.21 -9.57 3.49
N ALA A 34 -7.79 -10.39 2.54
CA ALA A 34 -7.42 -11.78 2.77
C ALA A 34 -6.21 -11.96 3.72
N PRO A 35 -5.05 -11.27 3.51
CA PRO A 35 -3.96 -11.29 4.48
C PRO A 35 -4.35 -10.81 5.87
N LEU A 36 -5.17 -9.77 5.97
CA LEU A 36 -5.61 -9.23 7.27
C LEU A 36 -6.51 -10.21 8.01
N LEU A 37 -7.45 -10.86 7.34
CA LEU A 37 -8.30 -11.90 7.92
C LEU A 37 -7.47 -13.09 8.41
N ARG A 38 -6.44 -13.50 7.67
CA ARG A 38 -5.51 -14.55 8.12
C ARG A 38 -4.83 -14.17 9.44
N VAL A 39 -4.34 -12.94 9.56
CA VAL A 39 -3.71 -12.45 10.81
C VAL A 39 -4.71 -12.43 11.97
N ILE A 40 -5.96 -12.04 11.72
CA ILE A 40 -7.04 -12.06 12.71
C ILE A 40 -7.28 -13.49 13.21
N ASP A 41 -7.32 -14.47 12.31
CA ASP A 41 -7.50 -15.88 12.66
C ASP A 41 -6.29 -16.45 13.44
N GLU A 42 -5.07 -16.05 13.09
CA GLU A 42 -3.86 -16.39 13.86
C GLU A 42 -3.93 -15.81 15.28
N MET A 43 -4.33 -14.55 15.43
CA MET A 43 -4.50 -13.91 16.75
C MET A 43 -5.55 -14.63 17.60
N ARG A 44 -6.69 -15.00 17.00
CA ARG A 44 -7.77 -15.74 17.69
C ARG A 44 -7.29 -17.10 18.18
N SER A 45 -6.57 -17.81 17.33
CA SER A 45 -6.04 -19.14 17.66
C SER A 45 -4.99 -19.11 18.77
N SER A 46 -4.26 -18.00 18.89
CA SER A 46 -3.18 -17.82 19.86
C SER A 46 -3.66 -17.20 21.19
N ALA A 47 -4.84 -16.60 21.23
CA ALA A 47 -5.31 -15.82 22.37
C ALA A 47 -6.26 -16.61 23.27
N ALA A 48 -5.82 -16.93 24.47
CA ALA A 48 -6.66 -17.56 25.51
C ALA A 48 -7.85 -16.68 25.98
N ARG A 49 -7.88 -15.39 25.63
CA ARG A 49 -8.84 -14.38 26.13
C ARG A 49 -9.60 -13.64 25.01
N GLY A 50 -9.65 -14.18 23.78
CA GLY A 50 -10.30 -13.54 22.65
C GLY A 50 -9.38 -12.58 21.87
N LEU A 51 -9.93 -11.92 20.82
CA LEU A 51 -9.16 -10.96 20.01
C LEU A 51 -8.72 -9.77 20.85
N PRO A 52 -7.45 -9.35 20.74
CA PRO A 52 -6.99 -8.10 21.34
C PRO A 52 -7.71 -6.91 20.67
N ASN A 53 -7.59 -5.71 21.27
CA ASN A 53 -8.16 -4.47 20.73
C ASN A 53 -7.72 -4.27 19.28
N THR A 54 -8.59 -4.64 18.34
CA THR A 54 -8.32 -4.63 16.90
C THR A 54 -9.27 -3.66 16.20
N ARG A 55 -8.70 -2.77 15.38
CA ARG A 55 -9.43 -1.85 14.51
C ARG A 55 -9.00 -2.07 13.07
N VAL A 56 -9.97 -2.16 12.17
CA VAL A 56 -9.75 -2.32 10.73
C VAL A 56 -10.25 -1.09 10.00
N LEU A 57 -9.37 -0.48 9.20
CA LEU A 57 -9.67 0.55 8.22
C LEU A 57 -9.51 -0.05 6.82
N TYR A 58 -10.54 -0.04 6.01
CA TYR A 58 -10.54 -0.78 4.76
C TYR A 58 -11.16 0.01 3.61
N VAL A 59 -10.49 -0.02 2.45
CA VAL A 59 -11.05 0.45 1.18
C VAL A 59 -11.35 -0.80 0.35
N PRO A 60 -12.62 -1.12 0.09
CA PRO A 60 -12.96 -2.22 -0.81
C PRO A 60 -12.57 -1.89 -2.25
N ASP A 61 -12.28 -2.92 -3.05
CA ASP A 61 -12.21 -2.74 -4.49
C ASP A 61 -13.58 -2.25 -4.99
N GLY A 62 -13.60 -1.11 -5.68
CA GLY A 62 -14.81 -0.63 -6.31
C GLY A 62 -15.29 -1.63 -7.37
N ASP A 63 -16.58 -1.63 -7.68
CA ASP A 63 -17.22 -2.50 -8.69
C ASP A 63 -16.60 -2.41 -10.09
N ASN A 64 -15.65 -1.50 -10.31
CA ASN A 64 -14.87 -1.29 -11.54
C ASN A 64 -13.57 -2.09 -11.62
N ALA A 65 -13.17 -2.85 -10.61
CA ALA A 65 -12.10 -3.83 -10.76
C ALA A 65 -12.67 -4.96 -11.63
N GLY A 66 -12.34 -4.90 -12.93
CA GLY A 66 -12.88 -5.78 -13.97
C GLY A 66 -13.01 -7.22 -13.48
N ALA A 67 -14.12 -7.85 -13.82
CA ALA A 67 -14.56 -9.17 -13.40
C ALA A 67 -13.52 -10.29 -13.67
N ALA A 68 -12.38 -10.22 -12.97
CA ALA A 68 -11.48 -11.34 -12.79
C ALA A 68 -12.16 -12.26 -11.77
N ALA A 69 -12.56 -13.43 -12.22
CA ALA A 69 -13.28 -14.44 -11.47
C ALA A 69 -12.70 -14.62 -10.04
N GLY A 70 -13.50 -14.36 -9.02
CA GLY A 70 -13.17 -14.69 -7.64
C GLY A 70 -13.14 -13.54 -6.63
N HIS A 71 -13.40 -12.29 -7.00
CA HIS A 71 -13.48 -11.19 -6.03
C HIS A 71 -14.85 -11.18 -5.34
N SER A 72 -14.84 -11.27 -4.02
CA SER A 72 -16.07 -11.07 -3.23
C SER A 72 -16.50 -9.59 -3.31
N SER A 73 -17.80 -9.33 -3.23
CA SER A 73 -18.29 -7.94 -3.21
C SER A 73 -17.75 -7.19 -1.99
N ALA A 74 -17.60 -5.86 -2.11
CA ALA A 74 -17.17 -5.00 -1.00
C ALA A 74 -17.96 -5.27 0.30
N ALA A 75 -19.28 -5.46 0.19
CA ALA A 75 -20.14 -5.79 1.32
C ALA A 75 -19.75 -7.14 1.96
N ALA A 76 -19.45 -8.16 1.14
CA ALA A 76 -19.09 -9.48 1.64
C ALA A 76 -17.75 -9.45 2.42
N GLU A 77 -16.78 -8.67 2.00
CA GLU A 77 -15.51 -8.53 2.72
C GLU A 77 -15.65 -7.80 4.04
N ILE A 78 -16.45 -6.75 4.09
CA ILE A 78 -16.79 -6.05 5.34
C ILE A 78 -17.49 -7.02 6.32
N GLU A 79 -18.45 -7.82 5.84
CA GLU A 79 -19.12 -8.83 6.66
C GLU A 79 -18.16 -9.92 7.16
N ARG A 80 -17.16 -10.31 6.36
CA ARG A 80 -16.12 -11.24 6.82
C ARG A 80 -15.31 -10.67 8.00
N PHE A 81 -14.94 -9.38 7.96
CA PHE A 81 -14.28 -8.73 9.10
C PHE A 81 -15.20 -8.68 10.32
N ARG A 82 -16.49 -8.38 10.15
CA ARG A 82 -17.47 -8.38 11.25
C ARG A 82 -17.68 -9.78 11.83
N ALA A 83 -17.83 -10.78 10.98
CA ALA A 83 -17.93 -12.19 11.38
C ALA A 83 -16.68 -12.69 12.10
N ALA A 84 -15.52 -12.15 11.78
CA ALA A 84 -14.28 -12.41 12.50
C ALA A 84 -14.22 -11.76 13.88
N ALA A 85 -15.34 -11.19 14.37
CA ALA A 85 -15.47 -10.55 15.68
C ALA A 85 -14.51 -9.35 15.90
N VAL A 86 -14.12 -8.67 14.83
CA VAL A 86 -13.43 -7.38 14.92
C VAL A 86 -14.44 -6.33 15.35
N GLY A 87 -14.30 -5.81 16.56
CA GLY A 87 -15.28 -4.87 17.15
C GLY A 87 -15.36 -3.52 16.45
N ASN A 88 -14.33 -3.13 15.69
CA ASN A 88 -14.28 -1.84 15.03
C ASN A 88 -13.76 -2.00 13.58
N VAL A 89 -14.70 -2.05 12.63
CA VAL A 89 -14.43 -2.13 11.19
C VAL A 89 -15.04 -0.90 10.51
N GLN A 90 -14.21 -0.12 9.85
CA GLN A 90 -14.64 1.04 9.08
C GLN A 90 -14.23 0.86 7.61
N ALA A 91 -15.19 1.05 6.72
CA ALA A 91 -14.96 1.07 5.28
C ALA A 91 -14.93 2.52 4.78
N PHE A 92 -14.08 2.76 3.80
CA PHE A 92 -13.88 4.08 3.18
C PHE A 92 -14.08 4.00 1.68
N PRO A 93 -14.55 5.08 1.04
CA PRO A 93 -14.80 5.10 -0.40
C PRO A 93 -13.50 5.09 -1.22
N ASP A 94 -12.40 5.60 -0.66
CA ASP A 94 -11.13 5.76 -1.34
C ASP A 94 -9.94 5.80 -0.36
N THR A 95 -8.75 5.68 -0.91
CA THR A 95 -7.50 5.72 -0.16
C THR A 95 -7.25 7.09 0.54
N PRO A 96 -7.46 8.24 -0.08
CA PRO A 96 -7.28 9.54 0.60
C PRO A 96 -8.07 9.65 1.90
N THR A 97 -9.37 9.34 1.87
CA THR A 97 -10.24 9.40 3.05
C THR A 97 -9.80 8.42 4.14
N LEU A 98 -9.38 7.21 3.75
CA LEU A 98 -8.81 6.24 4.70
C LEU A 98 -7.54 6.79 5.36
N LEU A 99 -6.63 7.41 4.58
CA LEU A 99 -5.37 7.94 5.10
C LEU A 99 -5.57 9.12 6.07
N GLU A 100 -6.59 9.95 5.86
CA GLU A 100 -6.98 11.01 6.79
C GLU A 100 -7.44 10.41 8.14
N GLU A 101 -8.34 9.42 8.11
CA GLU A 101 -8.78 8.72 9.32
C GLU A 101 -7.63 7.96 9.99
N PHE A 102 -6.73 7.35 9.21
CA PHE A 102 -5.54 6.70 9.73
C PHE A 102 -4.64 7.67 10.50
N SER A 103 -4.35 8.84 9.93
CA SER A 103 -3.56 9.88 10.59
C SER A 103 -4.20 10.32 11.91
N SER A 104 -5.52 10.58 11.91
CA SER A 104 -6.28 10.90 13.12
C SER A 104 -6.20 9.79 14.17
N THR A 105 -6.35 8.54 13.74
CA THR A 105 -6.27 7.35 14.60
C THR A 105 -4.89 7.20 15.23
N LEU A 106 -3.82 7.42 14.46
CA LEU A 106 -2.45 7.35 14.97
C LEU A 106 -2.17 8.41 16.03
N GLY A 107 -2.69 9.63 15.84
CA GLY A 107 -2.57 10.70 16.84
C GLY A 107 -3.20 10.37 18.20
N GLN A 108 -4.11 9.41 18.24
CA GLN A 108 -4.78 8.92 19.45
C GLN A 108 -4.27 7.52 19.89
N SER A 109 -3.33 6.95 19.16
CA SER A 109 -2.85 5.59 19.42
C SER A 109 -1.97 5.52 20.67
N LEU A 110 -2.08 4.41 21.37
CA LEU A 110 -1.33 4.16 22.59
C LEU A 110 -0.07 3.34 22.32
N MET A 111 0.88 3.42 23.24
CA MET A 111 2.08 2.57 23.20
C MET A 111 1.69 1.07 23.17
N GLY A 112 2.40 0.31 22.37
CA GLY A 112 2.12 -1.09 22.12
C GLY A 112 1.14 -1.35 20.97
N THR A 113 0.82 -0.32 20.18
CA THR A 113 0.10 -0.47 18.92
C THR A 113 0.97 -1.19 17.89
N ARG A 114 0.38 -2.16 17.18
CA ARG A 114 0.95 -2.86 16.02
C ARG A 114 0.15 -2.49 14.79
N LEU A 115 0.86 -2.09 13.75
CA LEU A 115 0.29 -1.71 12.46
C LEU A 115 0.44 -2.86 11.46
N TYR A 116 -0.65 -3.24 10.82
CA TYR A 116 -0.70 -4.23 9.74
C TYR A 116 -1.25 -3.55 8.49
N VAL A 117 -0.55 -3.72 7.38
CA VAL A 117 -0.92 -3.10 6.11
C VAL A 117 -0.94 -4.15 5.02
N ALA A 118 -2.02 -4.24 4.26
CA ALA A 118 -2.13 -5.16 3.13
C ALA A 118 -2.75 -4.48 1.91
N GLY A 119 -2.09 -4.59 0.76
CA GLY A 119 -2.52 -3.98 -0.48
C GLY A 119 -1.37 -3.77 -1.47
N PRO A 120 -1.58 -3.01 -2.54
CA PRO A 120 -0.53 -2.64 -3.48
C PRO A 120 0.61 -1.85 -2.80
N GLU A 121 1.82 -1.94 -3.37
CA GLU A 121 2.98 -1.18 -2.89
C GLU A 121 2.68 0.33 -2.78
N SER A 122 1.96 0.89 -3.74
CA SER A 122 1.54 2.29 -3.74
C SER A 122 0.74 2.70 -2.50
N PHE A 123 -0.15 1.83 -2.02
CA PHE A 123 -0.92 2.01 -0.80
C PHE A 123 -0.04 1.83 0.45
N ILE A 124 0.72 0.74 0.50
CA ILE A 124 1.64 0.45 1.62
C ILE A 124 2.62 1.62 1.82
N GLY A 125 3.19 2.14 0.74
CA GLY A 125 4.13 3.26 0.79
C GLY A 125 3.53 4.52 1.40
N LEU A 126 2.28 4.86 1.07
CA LEU A 126 1.56 6.01 1.65
C LEU A 126 1.29 5.81 3.15
N VAL A 127 0.82 4.64 3.54
CA VAL A 127 0.60 4.29 4.94
C VAL A 127 1.91 4.36 5.74
N MET A 128 2.99 3.78 5.21
CA MET A 128 4.31 3.82 5.83
C MET A 128 4.85 5.23 6.01
N LYS A 129 4.63 6.10 5.02
CA LYS A 129 5.03 7.51 5.11
C LYS A 129 4.37 8.19 6.31
N ILE A 130 3.05 8.05 6.46
CA ILE A 130 2.30 8.60 7.59
C ILE A 130 2.77 7.97 8.91
N ALA A 131 2.89 6.64 8.97
CA ALA A 131 3.31 5.95 10.20
C ALA A 131 4.68 6.44 10.72
N LEU A 132 5.61 6.75 9.81
CA LEU A 132 6.92 7.30 10.18
C LEU A 132 6.83 8.74 10.72
N GLU A 133 5.88 9.55 10.27
CA GLU A 133 5.63 10.90 10.80
C GLU A 133 5.13 10.85 12.26
N PHE A 134 4.45 9.76 12.65
CA PHE A 134 4.03 9.48 14.03
C PHE A 134 5.04 8.66 14.84
N ASN A 135 6.28 8.51 14.35
CA ASN A 135 7.37 7.82 15.03
C ASN A 135 7.09 6.32 15.33
N LEU A 136 6.23 5.65 14.56
CA LEU A 136 6.14 4.19 14.66
C LEU A 136 7.46 3.56 14.20
N ASN A 137 7.98 2.64 15.02
CA ASN A 137 9.17 1.89 14.68
C ASN A 137 8.88 0.85 13.59
N LYS A 138 9.87 0.51 12.79
CA LYS A 138 9.72 -0.48 11.72
C LYS A 138 9.32 -1.87 12.20
N ASP A 139 9.73 -2.24 13.38
CA ASP A 139 9.39 -3.53 14.03
C ASP A 139 7.95 -3.56 14.57
N GLU A 140 7.29 -2.40 14.68
CA GLU A 140 5.88 -2.27 15.02
C GLU A 140 4.96 -2.35 13.79
N ILE A 141 5.54 -2.33 12.58
CA ILE A 141 4.81 -2.34 11.32
C ILE A 141 5.05 -3.66 10.59
N ARG A 142 3.98 -4.26 10.12
CA ARG A 142 3.96 -5.43 9.25
C ARG A 142 3.24 -5.05 7.96
N ALA A 143 3.80 -5.40 6.82
CA ALA A 143 3.19 -5.11 5.53
C ALA A 143 3.30 -6.31 4.59
N GLU A 144 2.23 -6.57 3.83
CA GLU A 144 2.18 -7.59 2.78
C GLU A 144 1.68 -6.98 1.49
N GLU A 145 2.51 -7.07 0.43
CA GLU A 145 2.15 -6.59 -0.90
C GLU A 145 1.21 -7.59 -1.57
N CYS A 146 0.08 -7.10 -2.06
CA CYS A 146 -0.87 -7.87 -2.85
C CYS A 146 -1.68 -6.94 -3.76
N GLY A 147 -2.25 -7.49 -4.82
CA GLY A 147 -2.96 -6.70 -5.84
C GLY A 147 -2.06 -6.26 -6.98
N THR A 148 -2.36 -5.11 -7.55
CA THR A 148 -1.61 -4.58 -8.69
C THR A 148 -0.19 -4.16 -8.31
N SER A 149 0.76 -4.38 -9.22
CA SER A 149 2.12 -3.86 -9.10
C SER A 149 2.32 -2.48 -9.75
N ALA A 150 1.22 -1.81 -10.14
CA ALA A 150 1.26 -0.46 -10.68
C ALA A 150 1.96 0.52 -9.72
N ARG A 151 2.76 1.40 -10.27
CA ARG A 151 3.68 2.26 -9.51
C ARG A 151 3.20 3.70 -9.39
N ARG A 152 3.56 4.32 -8.30
CA ARG A 152 3.60 5.77 -8.13
C ARG A 152 4.97 6.26 -8.61
N VAL A 153 4.98 7.19 -9.60
CA VAL A 153 6.23 7.65 -10.23
C VAL A 153 6.42 9.15 -9.99
N TYR A 154 7.44 9.49 -9.22
CA TYR A 154 7.82 10.87 -8.92
C TYR A 154 8.71 11.44 -10.01
N CYS A 155 8.27 12.50 -10.65
CA CYS A 155 9.03 13.23 -11.64
C CYS A 155 10.12 14.09 -10.96
N ILE A 156 11.40 13.85 -11.31
CA ILE A 156 12.49 14.63 -10.73
C ILE A 156 12.53 16.08 -11.21
N HIS A 157 11.84 16.42 -12.31
CA HIS A 157 11.84 17.77 -12.89
C HIS A 157 10.80 18.69 -12.24
N CYS A 158 9.50 18.30 -12.29
CA CYS A 158 8.43 19.13 -11.75
C CYS A 158 8.01 18.73 -10.33
N ARG A 159 8.52 17.60 -9.79
CA ARG A 159 8.25 17.08 -8.45
C ARG A 159 6.82 16.60 -8.23
N VAL A 160 6.05 16.39 -9.27
CA VAL A 160 4.70 15.83 -9.23
C VAL A 160 4.78 14.30 -9.37
N THR A 161 3.85 13.58 -8.76
CA THR A 161 3.75 12.13 -8.84
C THR A 161 2.66 11.74 -9.84
N THR A 162 3.01 10.85 -10.78
CA THR A 162 2.06 10.18 -11.68
C THR A 162 1.65 8.85 -11.04
N GLU A 163 0.36 8.65 -10.85
CA GLU A 163 -0.22 7.47 -10.21
C GLU A 163 -0.51 6.35 -11.23
N ASN A 164 -0.68 5.12 -10.75
CA ASN A 164 -1.11 3.95 -11.52
C ASN A 164 -0.27 3.65 -12.77
N VAL A 165 1.02 3.87 -12.71
CA VAL A 165 1.93 3.62 -13.83
C VAL A 165 2.20 2.12 -13.97
N ARG A 166 1.83 1.56 -15.13
CA ARG A 166 2.00 0.14 -15.47
C ARG A 166 3.13 -0.11 -16.46
N THR A 167 3.70 0.93 -17.03
CA THR A 167 4.65 0.85 -18.14
C THR A 167 6.07 1.27 -17.72
N ASN A 168 7.07 0.77 -18.45
CA ASN A 168 8.48 1.11 -18.26
C ASN A 168 8.80 2.59 -18.46
N ILE A 169 8.04 3.27 -19.32
CA ILE A 169 8.10 4.73 -19.52
C ILE A 169 6.68 5.31 -19.43
N VAL A 170 6.57 6.55 -18.97
CA VAL A 170 5.28 7.23 -18.80
C VAL A 170 5.44 8.73 -19.06
N ARG A 171 4.40 9.38 -19.57
CA ARG A 171 4.34 10.84 -19.60
C ARG A 171 4.02 11.39 -18.21
N CYS A 172 4.79 12.39 -17.79
CA CYS A 172 4.49 13.11 -16.56
C CYS A 172 3.16 13.86 -16.69
N VAL A 173 2.26 13.68 -15.73
CA VAL A 173 0.93 14.31 -15.74
C VAL A 173 0.96 15.84 -15.67
N GLU A 174 2.09 16.43 -15.24
CA GLU A 174 2.23 17.88 -15.08
C GLU A 174 3.12 18.51 -16.17
N CYS A 175 4.34 18.04 -16.35
CA CYS A 175 5.31 18.66 -17.26
C CYS A 175 5.45 17.96 -18.60
N ASP A 176 4.64 16.96 -18.88
CA ASP A 176 4.54 16.19 -20.13
C ASP A 176 5.85 15.54 -20.64
N ARG A 177 6.92 15.52 -19.84
CA ARG A 177 8.17 14.84 -20.18
C ARG A 177 7.98 13.32 -20.15
N TRP A 178 8.64 12.62 -21.07
CA TRP A 178 8.74 11.18 -21.00
C TRP A 178 9.69 10.76 -19.89
N LEU A 179 9.20 9.97 -18.97
CA LEU A 179 9.92 9.49 -17.80
C LEU A 179 10.22 8.00 -17.92
N LEU A 180 11.46 7.61 -17.77
CA LEU A 180 11.86 6.24 -17.50
C LEU A 180 11.56 5.92 -16.02
N VAL A 181 10.80 4.87 -15.78
CA VAL A 181 10.47 4.39 -14.42
C VAL A 181 11.63 3.55 -13.89
N ARG A 182 12.34 4.06 -12.91
CA ARG A 182 13.52 3.37 -12.33
C ARG A 182 13.11 2.48 -11.16
N ASP A 183 13.85 1.39 -10.97
CA ASP A 183 13.77 0.55 -9.74
C ASP A 183 14.43 1.24 -8.52
N HIS A 184 14.30 2.55 -8.45
CA HIS A 184 14.79 3.38 -7.37
C HIS A 184 13.60 3.95 -6.61
N TYR A 185 13.28 3.34 -5.47
CA TYR A 185 12.16 3.72 -4.62
C TYR A 185 12.60 4.69 -3.52
N SER A 186 11.84 5.75 -3.34
CA SER A 186 11.99 6.68 -2.23
C SER A 186 10.93 6.44 -1.16
N ARG A 187 11.32 5.94 -0.01
CA ARG A 187 10.41 5.73 1.13
C ARG A 187 9.78 7.03 1.62
N ARG A 188 10.52 8.14 1.57
CA ARG A 188 10.04 9.46 1.97
C ARG A 188 8.95 9.99 1.04
N LEU A 189 9.04 9.70 -0.25
CA LEU A 189 8.07 10.13 -1.26
C LEU A 189 6.97 9.08 -1.48
N ALA A 190 7.16 7.87 -0.99
CA ALA A 190 6.35 6.70 -1.29
C ALA A 190 6.17 6.53 -2.81
N ALA A 191 7.26 6.65 -3.58
CA ALA A 191 7.23 6.65 -5.04
C ALA A 191 8.56 6.19 -5.64
N TYR A 192 8.48 5.63 -6.85
CA TYR A 192 9.63 5.34 -7.69
C TYR A 192 10.08 6.60 -8.42
N MET A 193 11.38 6.68 -8.74
CA MET A 193 11.94 7.84 -9.43
C MET A 193 11.69 7.75 -10.93
N GLY A 194 11.09 8.81 -11.49
CA GLY A 194 10.94 9.03 -12.93
C GLY A 194 11.95 10.04 -13.44
N VAL A 195 12.82 9.61 -14.36
CA VAL A 195 13.86 10.45 -14.98
C VAL A 195 13.55 10.63 -16.46
N MET A 196 13.88 11.80 -17.03
CA MET A 196 13.68 12.06 -18.47
C MET A 196 14.43 11.00 -19.28
N VAL A 197 13.70 10.29 -20.15
CA VAL A 197 14.23 9.16 -20.89
C VAL A 197 15.05 9.56 -22.11
N ASP A 198 14.70 10.67 -22.72
CA ASP A 198 15.29 11.20 -23.95
C ASP A 198 16.16 12.45 -23.71
N ALA A 199 16.74 12.57 -22.52
CA ALA A 199 17.56 13.73 -22.15
C ALA A 199 18.83 13.87 -23.00
N GLU A 200 19.45 12.75 -23.42
CA GLU A 200 20.68 12.74 -24.22
C GLU A 200 20.39 12.67 -25.73
N ALA A 201 19.22 12.16 -26.13
CA ALA A 201 18.79 12.01 -27.51
C ALA A 201 17.30 12.39 -27.63
N PRO A 202 16.97 13.69 -27.73
CA PRO A 202 15.61 14.18 -27.74
C PRO A 202 14.73 13.52 -28.82
N GLY A 203 13.60 12.92 -28.37
CA GLY A 203 12.65 12.22 -29.22
C GLY A 203 12.97 10.73 -29.43
N GLU A 204 14.12 10.23 -29.01
CA GLU A 204 14.42 8.79 -29.03
C GLU A 204 13.85 8.09 -27.80
N LEU A 205 12.75 7.39 -27.99
CA LEU A 205 12.08 6.66 -26.89
C LEU A 205 12.30 5.15 -27.02
N PRO A 206 12.59 4.45 -25.92
CA PRO A 206 12.59 2.99 -25.94
C PRO A 206 11.18 2.45 -26.16
N PRO A 207 11.01 1.21 -26.60
CA PRO A 207 9.69 0.60 -26.75
C PRO A 207 8.88 0.67 -25.46
N LEU A 208 7.64 1.13 -25.56
CA LEU A 208 6.68 1.09 -24.46
C LEU A 208 6.33 -0.36 -24.14
N LYS A 209 6.45 -0.75 -22.88
CA LYS A 209 6.15 -2.11 -22.40
C LYS A 209 5.33 -2.03 -21.11
N GLU A 210 4.29 -2.81 -21.01
CA GLU A 210 3.66 -3.09 -19.71
C GLU A 210 4.56 -4.01 -18.90
N VAL A 211 4.92 -3.58 -17.70
CA VAL A 211 5.86 -4.29 -16.80
C VAL A 211 5.40 -4.33 -15.34
N PHE A 212 4.39 -3.52 -14.99
CA PHE A 212 3.84 -3.43 -13.63
C PHE A 212 2.33 -3.75 -13.67
N LEU A 213 1.97 -5.02 -13.59
CA LEU A 213 0.60 -5.54 -13.74
C LEU A 213 -0.13 -5.69 -12.40
#